data_ecd6ba76ec66a4505c9ae8810da8713d
#
_entry.id   ecd6ba76ec66a4505c9ae8810da8713d
#
_cell.length_a   1.000
_cell.length_b   1.000
_cell.length_c   1.000
_cell.angle_alpha   90.00
_cell.angle_beta   90.00
_cell.angle_gamma   90.00
#
_symmetry.space_group_name_H-M   'P 1'
#
loop_
_entity.id
_entity.type
_entity.pdbx_description
1 polymer ?
#
loop_
_entity_poly.entity_id
_entity_poly.type
_entity_poly.pdbx_seq_one_letter_code
_entity_poly.pdbx_strand_id
1 'polypeptide(L)'
;MLLQLEKPQAGDTVAVMKTSMGDISIRLFPEVAPLAVENFITHAKNGYYDGLIFHRVIQDFMIQGGDPTGTGCGGESIWNKSFQDEFDLYARNYRGALSMANAGPGTNGSQFFIVQASEVPANMIAQMQRMTKEDGYPEEV
;
A
#
# COMPACT_ATOMS: atom_id res chain seq x y z
N MET A 1 -18.57 -4.74 3.77
CA MET A 1 -18.11 -3.87 4.88
C MET A 1 -16.71 -3.38 4.53
N LEU A 2 -16.46 -2.07 4.58
CA LEU A 2 -15.18 -1.50 4.18
C LEU A 2 -14.20 -1.56 5.36
N LEU A 3 -13.51 -2.67 5.48
CA LEU A 3 -12.59 -3.01 6.56
C LEU A 3 -11.59 -1.88 6.91
N GLN A 4 -11.10 -1.18 5.89
CA GLN A 4 -10.15 -0.08 6.05
C GLN A 4 -10.73 1.14 6.78
N LEU A 5 -12.05 1.33 6.79
CA LEU A 5 -12.73 2.47 7.41
C LEU A 5 -13.20 2.19 8.84
N GLU A 6 -13.06 0.95 9.31
CA GLU A 6 -13.38 0.59 10.69
C GLU A 6 -12.29 1.06 11.64
N LYS A 7 -12.67 1.39 12.86
CA LYS A 7 -11.70 1.76 13.89
C LYS A 7 -10.83 0.54 14.26
N PRO A 8 -9.53 0.73 14.47
CA PRO A 8 -8.66 -0.33 14.98
C PRO A 8 -9.17 -0.91 16.30
N GLN A 9 -9.01 -2.21 16.45
CA GLN A 9 -9.45 -2.96 17.63
C GLN A 9 -8.28 -3.70 18.28
N ALA A 10 -8.49 -4.16 19.51
CA ALA A 10 -7.50 -5.01 20.18
C ALA A 10 -7.31 -6.32 19.39
N GLY A 11 -6.05 -6.66 19.11
CA GLY A 11 -5.70 -7.83 18.31
C GLY A 11 -5.35 -7.51 16.86
N ASP A 12 -5.63 -6.28 16.39
CA ASP A 12 -5.20 -5.88 15.05
C ASP A 12 -3.68 -5.83 14.93
N THR A 13 -3.19 -6.18 13.77
CA THR A 13 -1.76 -6.04 13.42
C THR A 13 -1.47 -4.60 13.05
N VAL A 14 -0.60 -3.94 13.82
CA VAL A 14 -0.25 -2.52 13.64
C VAL A 14 1.25 -2.36 13.49
N ALA A 15 1.66 -1.52 12.55
CA ALA A 15 3.02 -1.03 12.42
C ALA A 15 3.08 0.46 12.74
N VAL A 16 4.17 0.91 13.38
CA VAL A 16 4.44 2.34 13.59
C VAL A 16 5.68 2.72 12.80
N MET A 17 5.50 3.58 11.81
CA MET A 17 6.57 4.14 11.01
C MET A 17 7.05 5.44 11.65
N LYS A 18 8.23 5.42 12.24
CA LYS A 18 8.86 6.59 12.85
C LYS A 18 9.61 7.37 11.80
N THR A 19 9.14 8.56 11.48
CA THR A 19 9.76 9.44 10.48
C THR A 19 10.34 10.67 11.12
N SER A 20 11.21 11.39 10.38
CA SER A 20 11.75 12.68 10.82
C SER A 20 10.69 13.76 11.00
N MET A 21 9.48 13.56 10.46
CA MET A 21 8.36 14.50 10.54
C MET A 21 7.23 14.01 11.45
N GLY A 22 7.41 12.91 12.15
CA GLY A 22 6.44 12.34 13.06
C GLY A 22 6.14 10.86 12.79
N ASP A 23 5.35 10.27 13.64
CA ASP A 23 4.98 8.85 13.57
C ASP A 23 3.73 8.65 12.71
N ILE A 24 3.74 7.57 11.91
CA ILE A 24 2.59 7.11 11.15
C ILE A 24 2.20 5.74 11.66
N SER A 25 1.00 5.61 12.23
CA SER A 25 0.46 4.32 12.66
C SER A 25 -0.35 3.70 11.55
N ILE A 26 -0.07 2.44 11.24
CA ILE A 26 -0.62 1.72 10.10
C ILE A 26 -1.23 0.42 10.58
N ARG A 27 -2.52 0.19 10.30
CA ARG A 27 -3.15 -1.11 10.49
C ARG A 27 -2.90 -1.96 9.25
N LEU A 28 -2.46 -3.19 9.45
CA LEU A 28 -2.20 -4.17 8.40
C LEU A 28 -3.29 -5.23 8.38
N PHE A 29 -3.56 -5.78 7.20
CA PHE A 29 -4.64 -6.74 6.97
C PHE A 29 -4.09 -8.06 6.43
N PRO A 30 -3.54 -8.94 7.30
CA PRO A 30 -2.95 -10.21 6.88
C PRO A 30 -3.96 -11.17 6.24
N GLU A 31 -5.24 -11.03 6.57
CA GLU A 31 -6.33 -11.79 5.97
C GLU A 31 -6.61 -11.40 4.51
N VAL A 32 -6.28 -10.17 4.13
CA VAL A 32 -6.50 -9.62 2.77
C VAL A 32 -5.26 -9.78 1.90
N ALA A 33 -4.09 -9.49 2.46
CA ALA A 33 -2.82 -9.47 1.74
C ALA A 33 -1.72 -10.19 2.55
N PRO A 34 -1.82 -11.51 2.70
CA PRO A 34 -0.91 -12.26 3.57
C PRO A 34 0.56 -12.15 3.18
N LEU A 35 0.89 -12.21 1.89
CA LEU A 35 2.27 -12.11 1.43
C LEU A 35 2.84 -10.71 1.61
N ALA A 36 2.08 -9.68 1.23
CA ALA A 36 2.52 -8.30 1.39
C ALA A 36 2.73 -7.94 2.86
N VAL A 37 1.83 -8.37 3.75
CA VAL A 37 1.95 -8.14 5.20
C VAL A 37 3.14 -8.89 5.79
N GLU A 38 3.34 -10.17 5.45
CA GLU A 38 4.49 -10.95 5.90
C GLU A 38 5.81 -10.32 5.45
N ASN A 39 5.88 -9.92 4.19
CA ASN A 39 7.04 -9.24 3.62
C ASN A 39 7.35 -7.93 4.36
N PHE A 40 6.35 -7.09 4.54
CA PHE A 40 6.50 -5.81 5.22
C PHE A 40 6.93 -5.96 6.68
N ILE A 41 6.27 -6.83 7.44
CA ILE A 41 6.59 -7.07 8.86
C ILE A 41 7.99 -7.65 9.02
N THR A 42 8.36 -8.62 8.19
CA THR A 42 9.68 -9.28 8.27
C THR A 42 10.78 -8.29 7.95
N HIS A 43 10.64 -7.48 6.90
CA HIS A 43 11.57 -6.41 6.59
C HIS A 43 11.67 -5.39 7.73
N ALA A 44 10.55 -4.99 8.33
CA ALA A 44 10.53 -4.05 9.45
C ALA A 44 11.27 -4.61 10.66
N LYS A 45 11.03 -5.87 11.03
CA LYS A 45 11.71 -6.55 12.15
C LYS A 45 13.21 -6.70 11.93
N ASN A 46 13.64 -6.85 10.68
CA ASN A 46 15.05 -6.99 10.33
C ASN A 46 15.77 -5.63 10.15
N GLY A 47 15.08 -4.52 10.40
CA GLY A 47 15.66 -3.19 10.24
C GLY A 47 15.86 -2.76 8.78
N TYR A 48 15.26 -3.46 7.83
CA TYR A 48 15.45 -3.21 6.40
C TYR A 48 15.02 -1.81 5.98
N TYR A 49 13.96 -1.28 6.58
CA TYR A 49 13.44 0.04 6.29
C TYR A 49 14.10 1.18 7.07
N ASP A 50 14.93 0.86 8.06
CA ASP A 50 15.56 1.87 8.90
C ASP A 50 16.52 2.75 8.09
N GLY A 51 16.38 4.06 8.24
CA GLY A 51 17.19 5.05 7.53
C GLY A 51 16.82 5.29 6.05
N LEU A 52 15.80 4.60 5.53
CA LEU A 52 15.36 4.82 4.15
C LEU A 52 14.58 6.13 4.00
N ILE A 53 14.59 6.65 2.79
CA ILE A 53 13.87 7.89 2.44
C ILE A 53 12.58 7.60 1.68
N PHE A 54 11.65 8.56 1.71
CA PHE A 54 10.60 8.63 0.71
C PHE A 54 11.18 9.28 -0.54
N HIS A 55 11.60 8.45 -1.50
CA HIS A 55 12.30 8.90 -2.71
C HIS A 55 11.39 9.51 -3.77
N ARG A 56 10.08 9.35 -3.63
CA ARG A 56 9.08 9.91 -4.55
C ARG A 56 7.92 10.49 -3.75
N VAL A 57 7.72 11.79 -3.87
CA VAL A 57 6.66 12.53 -3.17
C VAL A 57 5.92 13.37 -4.19
N ILE A 58 4.64 13.10 -4.39
CA ILE A 58 3.80 13.83 -5.33
C ILE A 58 2.58 14.34 -4.58
N GLN A 59 2.44 15.66 -4.52
CA GLN A 59 1.30 16.31 -3.87
C GLN A 59 -0.02 15.85 -4.49
N ASP A 60 -1.02 15.64 -3.64
CA ASP A 60 -2.37 15.17 -4.00
C ASP A 60 -2.37 13.80 -4.71
N PHE A 61 -1.32 13.02 -4.51
CA PHE A 61 -1.19 11.67 -5.03
C PHE A 61 -0.73 10.70 -3.93
N MET A 62 0.59 10.60 -3.70
CA MET A 62 1.17 9.61 -2.77
C MET A 62 2.59 10.00 -2.34
N ILE A 63 3.06 9.32 -1.30
CA ILE A 63 4.48 9.25 -0.94
C ILE A 63 4.95 7.81 -1.07
N GLN A 64 6.10 7.59 -1.68
CA GLN A 64 6.66 6.27 -1.97
C GLN A 64 8.04 6.11 -1.36
N GLY A 65 8.27 4.95 -0.75
CA GLY A 65 9.53 4.59 -0.12
C GLY A 65 9.78 3.10 -0.12
N GLY A 66 10.69 2.64 0.73
CA GLY A 66 11.02 1.23 0.89
C GLY A 66 12.06 0.70 -0.09
N ASP A 67 12.77 1.59 -0.78
CA ASP A 67 13.88 1.25 -1.66
C ASP A 67 15.22 1.55 -0.97
N PRO A 68 16.05 0.56 -0.65
CA PRO A 68 17.35 0.78 -0.03
C PRO A 68 18.31 1.64 -0.87
N THR A 69 18.12 1.68 -2.18
CA THR A 69 18.94 2.50 -3.06
C THR A 69 18.46 3.94 -3.17
N GLY A 70 17.20 4.20 -2.79
CA GLY A 70 16.58 5.53 -2.88
C GLY A 70 16.35 6.03 -4.30
N THR A 71 16.44 5.16 -5.31
CA THR A 71 16.34 5.53 -6.74
C THR A 71 14.97 5.22 -7.34
N GLY A 72 14.19 4.38 -6.69
CA GLY A 72 12.95 3.83 -7.20
C GLY A 72 13.12 2.52 -8.01
N CYS A 73 14.36 2.09 -8.22
CA CYS A 73 14.67 0.89 -9.00
C CYS A 73 15.13 -0.30 -8.16
N GLY A 74 15.36 -0.12 -6.86
CA GLY A 74 15.86 -1.14 -5.95
C GLY A 74 14.80 -1.74 -5.06
N GLY A 75 15.27 -2.63 -4.18
CA GLY A 75 14.44 -3.31 -3.20
C GLY A 75 14.00 -4.70 -3.63
N GLU A 76 14.02 -5.60 -2.67
CA GLU A 76 13.67 -7.02 -2.86
C GLU A 76 12.66 -7.47 -1.82
N SER A 77 11.93 -8.53 -2.13
CA SER A 77 11.11 -9.20 -1.13
C SER A 77 11.98 -10.03 -0.17
N ILE A 78 11.39 -10.47 0.92
CA ILE A 78 12.04 -11.38 1.88
C ILE A 78 12.38 -12.75 1.26
N TRP A 79 11.79 -13.09 0.11
CA TRP A 79 12.02 -14.35 -0.62
C TRP A 79 13.06 -14.23 -1.72
N ASN A 80 13.74 -13.07 -1.86
CA ASN A 80 14.73 -12.76 -2.92
C ASN A 80 14.20 -12.92 -4.35
N LYS A 81 12.89 -12.81 -4.51
CA LYS A 81 12.18 -12.82 -5.80
C LYS A 81 10.92 -11.97 -5.71
N SER A 82 10.44 -11.48 -6.83
CA SER A 82 9.15 -10.79 -6.89
C SER A 82 8.01 -11.71 -6.45
N PHE A 83 6.97 -11.14 -5.86
CA PHE A 83 5.78 -11.87 -5.48
C PHE A 83 4.53 -11.27 -6.12
N GLN A 84 3.49 -12.09 -6.18
CA GLN A 84 2.23 -11.77 -6.84
C GLN A 84 1.46 -10.65 -6.16
N ASP A 85 0.60 -10.00 -6.92
CA ASP A 85 -0.37 -9.06 -6.39
C ASP A 85 -1.45 -9.76 -5.58
N GLU A 86 -1.93 -9.07 -4.55
CA GLU A 86 -3.01 -9.54 -3.69
C GLU A 86 -4.09 -8.46 -3.70
N PHE A 87 -5.11 -8.67 -4.56
CA PHE A 87 -6.23 -7.74 -4.72
C PHE A 87 -7.44 -8.21 -3.94
N ASP A 88 -8.17 -7.24 -3.38
CA ASP A 88 -9.44 -7.45 -2.72
C ASP A 88 -10.42 -6.35 -3.11
N LEU A 89 -11.69 -6.71 -3.32
CA LEU A 89 -12.72 -5.76 -3.75
C LEU A 89 -12.98 -4.66 -2.72
N TYR A 90 -12.76 -4.94 -1.45
CA TYR A 90 -13.04 -4.03 -0.34
C TYR A 90 -11.80 -3.38 0.26
N ALA A 91 -10.60 -3.73 -0.23
CA ALA A 91 -9.34 -3.08 0.12
C ALA A 91 -8.87 -2.19 -1.03
N ARG A 92 -9.00 -0.88 -0.85
CA ARG A 92 -8.78 0.12 -1.91
C ARG A 92 -7.74 1.15 -1.52
N ASN A 93 -7.28 1.90 -2.50
CA ASN A 93 -6.34 3.00 -2.32
C ASN A 93 -7.04 4.27 -1.82
N TYR A 94 -7.75 4.18 -0.70
CA TYR A 94 -8.28 5.35 -0.01
C TYR A 94 -7.14 6.20 0.56
N ARG A 95 -7.41 7.47 0.85
CA ARG A 95 -6.45 8.32 1.54
C ARG A 95 -5.93 7.65 2.82
N GLY A 96 -4.61 7.56 2.95
CA GLY A 96 -3.93 6.88 4.04
C GLY A 96 -3.68 5.39 3.82
N ALA A 97 -4.14 4.79 2.73
CA ALA A 97 -3.86 3.39 2.43
C ALA A 97 -2.36 3.18 2.18
N LEU A 98 -1.82 2.12 2.77
CA LEU A 98 -0.49 1.59 2.45
C LEU A 98 -0.64 0.50 1.39
N SER A 99 0.05 0.65 0.28
CA SER A 99 -0.01 -0.28 -0.85
C SER A 99 1.38 -0.61 -1.37
N MET A 100 1.52 -1.80 -1.98
CA MET A 100 2.77 -2.20 -2.63
C MET A 100 2.97 -1.40 -3.93
N ALA A 101 4.17 -0.84 -4.08
CA ALA A 101 4.64 -0.30 -5.36
C ALA A 101 5.32 -1.41 -6.17
N ASN A 102 5.12 -1.41 -7.48
CA ASN A 102 5.72 -2.39 -8.38
C ASN A 102 5.92 -1.82 -9.80
N ALA A 103 6.54 -2.61 -10.66
CA ALA A 103 6.83 -2.26 -12.05
C ALA A 103 5.93 -3.01 -13.05
N GLY A 104 4.76 -3.42 -12.62
CA GLY A 104 3.79 -4.20 -13.39
C GLY A 104 3.28 -5.41 -12.61
N PRO A 105 2.38 -6.21 -13.18
CA PRO A 105 1.78 -7.35 -12.48
C PRO A 105 2.82 -8.33 -11.93
N GLY A 106 2.67 -8.71 -10.66
CA GLY A 106 3.51 -9.72 -10.03
C GLY A 106 4.96 -9.32 -9.80
N THR A 107 5.26 -8.02 -9.73
CA THR A 107 6.64 -7.53 -9.54
C THR A 107 6.86 -6.86 -8.17
N ASN A 108 6.12 -7.24 -7.15
CA ASN A 108 6.26 -6.71 -5.80
C ASN A 108 7.60 -7.09 -5.17
N GLY A 109 8.24 -6.13 -4.54
CA GLY A 109 9.50 -6.28 -3.80
C GLY A 109 9.39 -5.71 -2.39
N SER A 110 10.11 -4.64 -2.11
CA SER A 110 10.07 -3.96 -0.81
C SER A 110 9.43 -2.58 -0.83
N GLN A 111 9.26 -1.99 -2.01
CA GLN A 111 8.74 -0.63 -2.14
C GLN A 111 7.24 -0.58 -1.86
N PHE A 112 6.83 0.49 -1.23
CA PHE A 112 5.43 0.77 -0.90
C PHE A 112 5.12 2.26 -1.13
N PHE A 113 3.85 2.57 -1.20
CA PHE A 113 3.40 3.96 -1.18
C PHE A 113 2.24 4.16 -0.20
N ILE A 114 2.09 5.38 0.28
CA ILE A 114 0.97 5.82 1.11
C ILE A 114 0.18 6.84 0.32
N VAL A 115 -1.11 6.60 0.18
CA VAL A 115 -2.00 7.47 -0.58
C VAL A 115 -2.24 8.78 0.16
N GLN A 116 -2.01 9.89 -0.53
CA GLN A 116 -2.23 11.24 0.00
C GLN A 116 -3.38 11.95 -0.72
N ALA A 117 -3.78 11.48 -1.89
CA ALA A 117 -4.91 12.02 -2.64
C ALA A 117 -6.18 12.09 -1.77
N SER A 118 -6.86 13.24 -1.81
CA SER A 118 -8.09 13.49 -1.07
C SER A 118 -9.35 13.27 -1.91
N GLU A 119 -9.20 13.28 -3.22
CA GLU A 119 -10.30 13.20 -4.18
C GLU A 119 -9.94 12.28 -5.35
N VAL A 120 -10.95 11.64 -5.90
CA VAL A 120 -10.85 10.92 -7.17
C VAL A 120 -11.31 11.86 -8.28
N PRO A 121 -10.53 12.08 -9.35
CA PRO A 121 -10.94 12.94 -10.46
C PRO A 121 -12.27 12.51 -11.07
N ALA A 122 -13.14 13.46 -11.40
CA ALA A 122 -14.49 13.18 -11.91
C ALA A 122 -14.50 12.33 -13.19
N ASN A 123 -13.50 12.50 -14.06
CA ASN A 123 -13.34 11.69 -15.27
C ASN A 123 -13.02 10.22 -14.94
N MET A 124 -12.27 9.97 -13.87
CA MET A 124 -11.96 8.61 -13.41
C MET A 124 -13.20 7.95 -12.80
N ILE A 125 -13.97 8.69 -11.99
CA ILE A 125 -15.26 8.22 -11.47
C ILE A 125 -16.21 7.84 -12.61
N ALA A 126 -16.33 8.69 -13.61
CA ALA A 126 -17.16 8.42 -14.79
C ALA A 126 -16.71 7.20 -15.58
N GLN A 127 -15.40 6.95 -15.65
CA GLN A 127 -14.84 5.75 -16.27
C GLN A 127 -15.14 4.50 -15.45
N MET A 128 -14.95 4.55 -14.14
CA MET A 128 -15.24 3.43 -13.22
C MET A 128 -16.74 3.07 -13.27
N GLN A 129 -17.63 4.05 -13.30
CA GLN A 129 -19.08 3.82 -13.41
C GLN A 129 -19.48 3.13 -14.72
N ARG A 130 -18.75 3.35 -15.80
CA ARG A 130 -18.96 2.62 -17.06
C ARG A 130 -18.48 1.19 -17.00
N MET A 131 -17.41 0.92 -16.25
CA MET A 131 -16.81 -0.41 -16.08
C MET A 131 -17.59 -1.28 -15.09
N THR A 132 -18.30 -0.70 -14.13
CA THR A 132 -18.94 -1.44 -13.04
C THR A 132 -19.94 -2.51 -13.49
N LYS A 133 -20.62 -2.30 -14.60
CA LYS A 133 -21.62 -3.26 -15.11
C LYS A 133 -21.02 -4.37 -15.98
N GLU A 134 -19.90 -4.08 -16.63
CA GLU A 134 -19.26 -5.01 -17.56
C GLU A 134 -18.15 -5.83 -16.91
N ASP A 135 -17.45 -5.25 -15.93
CA ASP A 135 -16.26 -5.83 -15.31
C ASP A 135 -16.48 -6.33 -13.86
N GLY A 136 -17.70 -6.27 -13.36
CA GLY A 136 -18.06 -6.84 -12.06
C GLY A 136 -17.62 -6.06 -10.83
N TYR A 137 -17.34 -4.78 -10.94
CA TYR A 137 -17.09 -3.94 -9.76
C TYR A 137 -18.40 -3.64 -9.01
N PRO A 138 -18.48 -3.88 -7.70
CA PRO A 138 -19.63 -3.50 -6.89
C PRO A 138 -19.86 -1.99 -6.91
N GLU A 139 -21.12 -1.55 -6.93
CA GLU A 139 -21.47 -0.12 -6.99
C GLU A 139 -20.97 0.66 -5.77
N GLU A 140 -20.91 0.01 -4.61
CA GLU A 140 -20.39 0.60 -3.37
C GLU A 140 -18.86 0.81 -3.35
N VAL A 141 -18.14 0.23 -4.28
CA VAL A 141 -16.69 0.39 -4.44
C VAL A 141 -16.37 1.58 -5.33
#